data_2cfc92f3af544fc1c9bc95709a899ca0
#
_entry.id   2cfc92f3af544fc1c9bc95709a899ca0
#
_cell.length_a   1.000
_cell.length_b   1.000
_cell.length_c   1.000
_cell.angle_alpha   90.00
_cell.angle_beta   90.00
_cell.angle_gamma   90.00
#
_symmetry.space_group_name_H-M   'P 1'
#
loop_
_entity.id
_entity.type
_entity.pdbx_description
1 polymer ?
#
loop_
_entity_poly.entity_id
_entity_poly.type
_entity_poly.pdbx_seq_one_letter_code
_entity_poly.pdbx_strand_id
1 'polypeptide(L)'
;MPDDVITMTQKPNTKLGYTSAKKPTMVPGRRDFFTYRDLGAKEASGGQMRAQLTKAKTGMTEPTGWHYHVCEDQFVYVLKGWVELEFETGETLRCEAGDSVYIPGGLKHNELRTSDDFEILEVSTPGEIGTVSCDPPAARA
;
A
#
# COMPACT_ATOMS: atom_id res chain seq x y z
N MET A 1 6.15 -37.88 4.15
CA MET A 1 6.11 -37.66 4.64
C MET A 1 6.03 -37.32 5.13
N PRO A 2 6.00 -37.21 5.45
CA PRO A 2 6.11 -36.69 6.10
C PRO A 2 6.51 -36.59 6.72
N ASP A 3 6.21 -37.20 6.65
CA ASP A 3 7.11 -36.98 7.35
C ASP A 3 7.98 -36.01 7.04
N ASP A 4 7.81 -35.53 6.11
CA ASP A 4 8.46 -34.35 5.73
C ASP A 4 7.95 -33.21 6.53
N VAL A 5 8.18 -33.30 7.78
CA VAL A 5 7.90 -32.19 8.66
C VAL A 5 8.95 -31.13 8.37
N ILE A 6 8.55 -30.09 7.67
CA ILE A 6 9.41 -28.92 7.55
C ILE A 6 9.44 -28.25 8.91
N THR A 7 10.57 -28.39 9.60
CA THR A 7 10.77 -27.68 10.85
C THR A 7 11.27 -26.29 10.51
N MET A 8 10.43 -25.29 10.75
CA MET A 8 10.83 -23.91 10.56
C MET A 8 11.22 -23.30 11.89
N THR A 9 12.36 -22.67 11.92
CA THR A 9 12.74 -21.82 13.03
C THR A 9 12.29 -20.39 12.71
N GLN A 10 12.18 -19.58 13.74
CA GLN A 10 11.85 -18.17 13.56
C GLN A 10 12.93 -17.49 12.73
N LYS A 11 12.51 -16.66 11.77
CA LYS A 11 13.46 -15.91 10.94
C LYS A 11 14.28 -14.96 11.80
N PRO A 12 15.58 -14.81 11.48
CA PRO A 12 16.42 -13.84 12.21
C PRO A 12 15.84 -12.43 12.12
N ASN A 13 16.06 -11.65 13.18
CA ASN A 13 15.65 -10.24 13.26
C ASN A 13 14.14 -10.03 13.18
N THR A 14 13.36 -11.04 13.54
CA THR A 14 11.91 -10.91 13.59
C THR A 14 11.43 -11.09 15.02
N LYS A 15 10.27 -10.54 15.31
CA LYS A 15 9.61 -10.68 16.60
C LYS A 15 8.11 -10.61 16.43
N LEU A 16 7.38 -11.05 17.47
CA LEU A 16 5.94 -10.86 17.48
C LEU A 16 5.64 -9.36 17.47
N GLY A 17 4.76 -8.92 16.57
CA GLY A 17 4.31 -7.53 16.48
C GLY A 17 2.85 -7.44 16.87
N TYR A 18 2.52 -6.44 17.68
CA TYR A 18 1.14 -6.15 18.05
C TYR A 18 0.95 -4.65 18.15
N THR A 19 -0.10 -4.13 17.54
CA THR A 19 -0.51 -2.73 17.70
C THR A 19 -1.98 -2.70 18.08
N SER A 20 -2.35 -1.73 18.92
CA SER A 20 -3.72 -1.60 19.39
C SER A 20 -4.46 -0.52 18.63
N ALA A 21 -5.68 -0.81 18.22
CA ALA A 21 -6.56 0.22 17.62
C ALA A 21 -6.85 1.35 18.59
N LYS A 22 -6.74 1.09 19.89
CA LYS A 22 -6.99 2.10 20.94
C LYS A 22 -5.85 3.10 21.09
N LYS A 23 -4.66 2.74 20.63
CA LYS A 23 -3.46 3.58 20.66
C LYS A 23 -2.74 3.49 19.33
N PRO A 24 -3.34 4.05 18.27
CA PRO A 24 -2.74 3.94 16.95
C PRO A 24 -1.43 4.72 16.85
N THR A 25 -0.47 4.17 16.12
CA THR A 25 0.79 4.83 15.84
C THR A 25 0.67 5.54 14.51
N MET A 26 0.53 6.85 14.54
CA MET A 26 0.44 7.66 13.34
C MET A 26 1.84 8.05 12.89
N VAL A 27 2.07 8.00 11.58
CA VAL A 27 3.36 8.33 10.99
C VAL A 27 3.15 9.31 9.84
N PRO A 28 4.19 10.13 9.51
CA PRO A 28 4.10 10.99 8.34
C PRO A 28 4.11 10.16 7.07
N GLY A 29 3.48 10.68 6.03
CA GLY A 29 3.42 10.02 4.72
C GLY A 29 3.54 11.04 3.61
N ARG A 30 3.44 10.54 2.36
CA ARG A 30 3.70 11.36 1.18
C ARG A 30 2.67 12.46 0.93
N ARG A 31 1.43 12.24 1.36
CA ARG A 31 0.32 13.11 0.99
C ARG A 31 -0.28 13.77 2.21
N ASP A 32 -0.47 15.08 2.17
CA ASP A 32 -1.05 15.83 3.28
C ASP A 32 -2.54 15.55 3.47
N PHE A 33 -3.21 15.09 2.42
CA PHE A 33 -4.64 14.81 2.46
C PHE A 33 -4.96 13.41 2.98
N PHE A 34 -3.94 12.61 3.29
CA PHE A 34 -4.10 11.30 3.92
C PHE A 34 -3.48 11.28 5.30
N THR A 35 -3.99 10.40 6.16
CA THR A 35 -3.32 10.01 7.40
C THR A 35 -2.82 8.59 7.24
N TYR A 36 -1.73 8.28 7.93
CA TYR A 36 -1.06 6.99 7.82
C TYR A 36 -0.87 6.42 9.21
N ARG A 37 -1.34 5.19 9.40
CA ARG A 37 -1.18 4.46 10.66
C ARG A 37 -0.28 3.25 10.44
N ASP A 38 0.84 3.20 11.17
CA ASP A 38 1.74 2.07 11.12
C ASP A 38 1.14 0.89 11.89
N LEU A 39 1.16 -0.29 11.29
CA LEU A 39 0.62 -1.50 11.92
C LEU A 39 1.72 -2.38 12.53
N GLY A 40 2.94 -1.89 12.60
CA GLY A 40 4.03 -2.55 13.32
C GLY A 40 4.74 -3.65 12.57
N ALA A 41 4.33 -3.97 11.35
CA ALA A 41 4.93 -5.08 10.60
C ALA A 41 6.37 -4.81 10.19
N LYS A 42 6.71 -3.56 9.87
CA LYS A 42 8.06 -3.21 9.44
C LYS A 42 9.08 -3.50 10.52
N GLU A 43 8.82 -3.03 11.75
CA GLU A 43 9.71 -3.30 12.86
C GLU A 43 9.73 -4.78 13.22
N ALA A 44 8.57 -5.39 13.34
CA ALA A 44 8.47 -6.79 13.75
C ALA A 44 9.12 -7.75 12.75
N SER A 45 9.07 -7.44 11.47
CA SER A 45 9.63 -8.28 10.41
C SER A 45 11.11 -8.02 10.15
N GLY A 46 11.75 -7.11 10.89
CA GLY A 46 13.13 -6.73 10.60
C GLY A 46 13.27 -6.02 9.26
N GLY A 47 12.25 -5.27 8.86
CA GLY A 47 12.28 -4.48 7.62
C GLY A 47 11.84 -5.23 6.37
N GLN A 48 11.35 -6.47 6.49
CA GLN A 48 11.00 -7.28 5.32
C GLN A 48 9.65 -6.93 4.72
N MET A 49 8.73 -6.41 5.52
CA MET A 49 7.42 -6.00 5.03
C MET A 49 6.90 -4.81 5.81
N ARG A 50 6.00 -4.08 5.20
CA ARG A 50 5.30 -2.97 5.84
C ARG A 50 3.80 -3.22 5.72
N ALA A 51 3.06 -2.89 6.76
CA ALA A 51 1.61 -2.85 6.73
C ALA A 51 1.15 -1.54 7.34
N GLN A 52 0.27 -0.82 6.66
CA GLN A 52 -0.24 0.45 7.16
C GLN A 52 -1.68 0.66 6.70
N LEU A 53 -2.40 1.48 7.46
CA LEU A 53 -3.69 1.98 7.05
C LEU A 53 -3.52 3.40 6.54
N THR A 54 -4.05 3.66 5.35
CA THR A 54 -4.08 5.00 4.77
C THR A 54 -5.53 5.44 4.70
N LYS A 55 -5.81 6.61 5.26
CA LYS A 55 -7.17 7.12 5.36
C LYS A 55 -7.23 8.54 4.84
N ALA A 56 -8.23 8.83 4.03
CA ALA A 56 -8.44 10.19 3.53
C ALA A 56 -8.96 11.09 4.65
N LYS A 57 -8.42 12.29 4.73
CA LYS A 57 -8.98 13.37 5.57
C LYS A 57 -10.22 13.92 4.89
N THR A 58 -10.11 14.12 3.58
CA THR A 58 -11.19 14.47 2.68
C THR A 58 -10.91 13.78 1.35
N GLY A 59 -11.92 13.62 0.53
CA GLY A 59 -11.75 12.98 -0.76
C GLY A 59 -10.75 13.74 -1.65
N MET A 60 -9.89 12.97 -2.30
CA MET A 60 -8.93 13.51 -3.24
C MET A 60 -9.65 13.82 -4.56
N THR A 61 -9.58 15.08 -5.02
CA THR A 61 -10.25 15.51 -6.24
C THR A 61 -9.29 15.76 -7.39
N GLU A 62 -7.99 15.84 -7.11
CA GLU A 62 -6.97 16.04 -8.12
C GLU A 62 -6.05 14.83 -8.16
N PRO A 63 -5.62 14.40 -9.37
CA PRO A 63 -4.72 13.24 -9.47
C PRO A 63 -3.42 13.43 -8.73
N THR A 64 -2.86 12.33 -8.23
CA THR A 64 -1.55 12.35 -7.60
C THR A 64 -0.43 12.61 -8.58
N GLY A 65 -0.66 12.36 -9.87
CA GLY A 65 0.36 12.33 -10.90
C GLY A 65 0.90 10.92 -11.11
N TRP A 66 1.39 10.66 -12.30
CA TRP A 66 1.96 9.36 -12.65
C TRP A 66 3.22 9.10 -11.83
N HIS A 67 3.31 7.89 -11.30
CA HIS A 67 4.45 7.45 -10.49
C HIS A 67 4.52 5.92 -10.45
N TYR A 68 5.61 5.42 -9.93
CA TYR A 68 5.75 3.99 -9.63
C TYR A 68 6.48 3.83 -8.31
N HIS A 69 6.33 2.67 -7.71
CA HIS A 69 6.99 2.37 -6.44
C HIS A 69 8.19 1.46 -6.67
N VAL A 70 9.29 1.78 -5.97
CA VAL A 70 10.47 0.93 -5.94
C VAL A 70 10.27 -0.06 -4.80
N CYS A 71 9.72 -1.20 -5.14
CA CYS A 71 9.41 -2.28 -4.19
C CYS A 71 9.32 -3.60 -4.95
N GLU A 72 9.25 -4.70 -4.22
CA GLU A 72 8.98 -6.00 -4.81
C GLU A 72 7.48 -6.20 -4.98
N ASP A 73 6.75 -6.04 -3.88
CA ASP A 73 5.31 -6.26 -3.86
C ASP A 73 4.59 -5.10 -3.20
N GLN A 74 3.40 -4.78 -3.71
CA GLN A 74 2.47 -3.89 -3.04
C GLN A 74 1.07 -4.45 -3.20
N PHE A 75 0.39 -4.65 -2.08
CA PHE A 75 -0.98 -5.14 -2.05
C PHE A 75 -1.86 -4.13 -1.34
N VAL A 76 -3.02 -3.84 -1.91
CA VAL A 76 -3.97 -2.87 -1.36
C VAL A 76 -5.33 -3.53 -1.23
N TYR A 77 -5.94 -3.38 -0.06
CA TYR A 77 -7.32 -3.82 0.18
C TYR A 77 -8.14 -2.60 0.62
N VAL A 78 -9.24 -2.33 -0.08
CA VAL A 78 -10.09 -1.18 0.24
C VAL A 78 -11.02 -1.54 1.40
N LEU A 79 -10.91 -0.80 2.50
CA LEU A 79 -11.72 -1.00 3.70
C LEU A 79 -12.98 -0.16 3.68
N LYS A 80 -12.90 1.07 3.18
CA LYS A 80 -14.03 2.00 3.11
C LYS A 80 -13.90 2.87 1.86
N GLY A 81 -15.03 3.28 1.33
CA GLY A 81 -15.07 4.22 0.21
C GLY A 81 -14.54 3.60 -1.08
N TRP A 82 -13.90 4.44 -1.88
CA TRP A 82 -13.41 4.02 -3.20
C TRP A 82 -12.24 4.87 -3.65
N VAL A 83 -11.48 4.31 -4.60
CA VAL A 83 -10.39 5.00 -5.29
C VAL A 83 -10.47 4.68 -6.78
N GLU A 84 -10.18 5.67 -7.62
CA GLU A 84 -10.04 5.48 -9.06
C GLU A 84 -8.57 5.56 -9.43
N LEU A 85 -8.12 4.56 -10.18
CA LEU A 85 -6.73 4.36 -10.57
C LEU A 85 -6.65 4.12 -12.06
N GLU A 86 -5.56 4.63 -12.67
CA GLU A 86 -5.22 4.25 -14.04
C GLU A 86 -3.79 3.75 -14.08
N PHE A 87 -3.54 2.80 -15.00
CA PHE A 87 -2.27 2.10 -15.10
C PHE A 87 -1.68 2.22 -16.49
N GLU A 88 -0.36 2.09 -16.58
CA GLU A 88 0.33 2.15 -17.89
C GLU A 88 -0.09 1.04 -18.84
N THR A 89 -0.70 -0.04 -18.33
CA THR A 89 -1.27 -1.11 -19.13
C THR A 89 -2.50 -0.68 -19.93
N GLY A 90 -3.04 0.52 -19.64
CA GLY A 90 -4.27 1.01 -20.25
C GLY A 90 -5.52 0.78 -19.41
N GLU A 91 -5.40 0.05 -18.32
CA GLU A 91 -6.53 -0.24 -17.45
C GLU A 91 -6.86 0.95 -16.57
N THR A 92 -8.16 1.16 -16.33
CA THR A 92 -8.67 2.12 -15.36
C THR A 92 -9.60 1.33 -14.43
N LEU A 93 -9.35 1.44 -13.14
CA LEU A 93 -10.10 0.70 -12.13
C LEU A 93 -10.76 1.66 -11.16
N ARG A 94 -11.97 1.31 -10.75
CA ARG A 94 -12.59 1.89 -9.56
C ARG A 94 -12.66 0.79 -8.51
N CYS A 95 -11.85 0.91 -7.47
CA CYS A 95 -11.81 -0.06 -6.38
C CYS A 95 -12.68 0.44 -5.24
N GLU A 96 -13.64 -0.37 -4.83
CA GLU A 96 -14.59 -0.05 -3.75
C GLU A 96 -14.33 -0.94 -2.54
N ALA A 97 -14.98 -0.64 -1.44
CA ALA A 97 -14.82 -1.44 -0.21
C ALA A 97 -14.99 -2.93 -0.50
N GLY A 98 -14.01 -3.72 -0.08
CA GLY A 98 -13.96 -5.16 -0.35
C GLY A 98 -13.15 -5.53 -1.58
N ASP A 99 -12.79 -4.57 -2.43
CA ASP A 99 -11.93 -4.83 -3.57
C ASP A 99 -10.47 -4.80 -3.17
N SER A 100 -9.66 -5.50 -3.94
CA SER A 100 -8.21 -5.53 -3.72
C SER A 100 -7.46 -5.39 -5.04
N VAL A 101 -6.24 -4.90 -4.96
CA VAL A 101 -5.38 -4.80 -6.13
C VAL A 101 -3.93 -5.09 -5.73
N TYR A 102 -3.26 -5.86 -6.56
CA TYR A 102 -1.82 -6.08 -6.44
C TYR A 102 -1.13 -5.21 -7.48
N ILE A 103 -0.23 -4.35 -7.02
CA ILE A 103 0.50 -3.44 -7.90
C ILE A 103 1.96 -3.84 -7.91
N PRO A 104 2.45 -4.44 -9.00
CA PRO A 104 3.86 -4.81 -9.08
C PRO A 104 4.78 -3.60 -8.92
N GLY A 105 5.92 -3.80 -8.27
CA GLY A 105 6.94 -2.75 -8.23
C GLY A 105 7.31 -2.32 -9.64
N GLY A 106 7.51 -1.03 -9.83
CA GLY A 106 7.85 -0.47 -11.13
C GLY A 106 6.68 -0.20 -12.07
N LEU A 107 5.49 -0.71 -11.77
CA LEU A 107 4.32 -0.46 -12.62
C LEU A 107 3.85 0.99 -12.45
N LYS A 108 3.84 1.74 -13.53
CA LYS A 108 3.42 3.14 -13.51
C LYS A 108 1.92 3.24 -13.39
N HIS A 109 1.48 4.11 -12.50
CA HIS A 109 0.06 4.32 -12.25
C HIS A 109 -0.21 5.74 -11.74
N ASN A 110 -1.47 6.09 -11.67
CA ASN A 110 -1.93 7.41 -11.24
C ASN A 110 -3.22 7.24 -10.46
N GLU A 111 -3.26 7.78 -9.26
CA GLU A 111 -4.50 7.82 -8.49
C GLU A 111 -5.26 9.06 -8.89
N LEU A 112 -6.48 8.88 -9.38
CA LEU A 112 -7.26 9.95 -9.97
C LEU A 112 -8.13 10.66 -8.95
N ARG A 113 -8.87 9.94 -8.13
CA ARG A 113 -9.79 10.48 -7.13
C ARG A 113 -10.07 9.43 -6.07
N THR A 114 -10.50 9.89 -4.90
CA THR A 114 -11.01 9.04 -3.83
C THR A 114 -12.29 9.63 -3.25
N SER A 115 -13.06 8.76 -2.58
CA SER A 115 -14.17 9.23 -1.74
C SER A 115 -13.64 9.91 -0.48
N ASP A 116 -14.52 10.66 0.19
CA ASP A 116 -14.17 11.35 1.44
C ASP A 116 -13.81 10.37 2.57
N ASP A 117 -14.44 9.20 2.58
CA ASP A 117 -14.23 8.19 3.62
C ASP A 117 -13.24 7.10 3.21
N PHE A 118 -12.48 7.32 2.17
CA PHE A 118 -11.52 6.34 1.64
C PHE A 118 -10.55 5.87 2.71
N GLU A 119 -10.44 4.55 2.82
CA GLU A 119 -9.50 3.91 3.73
C GLU A 119 -9.04 2.59 3.16
N ILE A 120 -7.73 2.36 3.17
CA ILE A 120 -7.12 1.14 2.64
C ILE A 120 -6.14 0.54 3.64
N LEU A 121 -5.98 -0.77 3.53
CA LEU A 121 -4.84 -1.50 4.08
C LEU A 121 -3.82 -1.65 2.96
N GLU A 122 -2.60 -1.19 3.20
CA GLU A 122 -1.48 -1.37 2.28
C GLU A 122 -0.46 -2.30 2.90
N VAL A 123 -0.02 -3.30 2.13
CA VAL A 123 1.07 -4.20 2.50
C VAL A 123 2.11 -4.14 1.40
N SER A 124 3.36 -3.96 1.77
CA SER A 124 4.44 -3.88 0.78
C SER A 124 5.68 -4.62 1.26
N THR A 125 6.48 -5.07 0.32
CA THR A 125 7.79 -5.67 0.54
C THR A 125 8.80 -5.01 -0.39
N PRO A 126 10.02 -4.67 0.09
CA PRO A 126 10.42 -4.69 1.50
C PRO A 126 9.68 -3.64 2.32
N GLY A 127 10.02 -3.52 3.58
CA GLY A 127 9.37 -2.55 4.48
C GLY A 127 9.63 -1.10 4.12
N GLU A 128 10.74 -0.83 3.46
CA GLU A 128 11.09 0.50 2.98
C GLU A 128 10.88 0.54 1.48
N ILE A 129 9.95 1.36 0.98
CA ILE A 129 9.70 1.49 -0.44
C ILE A 129 9.93 2.92 -0.89
N GLY A 130 10.38 3.10 -2.12
CA GLY A 130 10.52 4.40 -2.74
C GLY A 130 9.34 4.69 -3.64
N THR A 131 9.17 5.96 -4.00
CA THR A 131 8.19 6.38 -5.00
C THR A 131 8.88 7.35 -5.95
N VAL A 132 8.73 7.11 -7.24
CA VAL A 132 9.37 7.90 -8.29
C VAL A 132 8.29 8.49 -9.19
N SER A 133 8.24 9.83 -9.25
CA SER A 133 7.36 10.52 -10.18
C SER A 133 7.86 10.31 -11.61
N CYS A 134 6.93 10.18 -12.54
CA CYS A 134 7.27 9.94 -13.94
C CYS A 134 6.26 10.62 -14.87
N ASP A 135 6.59 10.64 -16.16
CA ASP A 135 5.68 11.15 -17.15
C ASP A 135 4.57 10.14 -17.43
N PRO A 136 3.41 10.61 -17.94
CA PRO A 136 2.36 9.70 -18.41
C PRO A 136 2.90 8.75 -19.49
N PRO A 137 2.35 7.52 -19.59
CA PRO A 137 2.75 6.61 -20.66
C PRO A 137 2.49 7.24 -22.03
N ALA A 138 3.38 6.98 -22.99
CA ALA A 138 3.29 7.59 -24.33
C ALA A 138 1.96 7.32 -25.03
N ALA A 139 1.38 6.14 -24.80
CA ALA A 139 0.10 5.77 -25.40
C ALA A 139 -1.07 6.59 -24.84
N ARG A 140 -0.85 7.35 -23.78
CA ARG A 140 -1.87 8.18 -23.12
C ARG A 140 -1.56 9.67 -23.18
N ALA A 141 -0.51 10.02 -23.85
CA ALA A 141 -0.09 11.41 -23.99
C ALA A 141 -1.07 12.18 -24.89
#